data_afc4c5ac0fbc92210798a1b140995293
#
_entry.id   afc4c5ac0fbc92210798a1b140995293
#
_cell.length_a   1.000
_cell.length_b   1.000
_cell.length_c   1.000
_cell.angle_alpha   90.00
_cell.angle_beta   90.00
_cell.angle_gamma   90.00
#
_symmetry.space_group_name_H-M   'P 1'
#
loop_
_entity.id
_entity.type
_entity.pdbx_description
1 polymer ?
#
loop_
_entity_poly.entity_id
_entity_poly.type
_entity_poly.pdbx_seq_one_letter_code
_entity_poly.pdbx_strand_id
1 'polypeptide(L)'
;MELKSLKIGKYEIKYPIIQGGMGLGISWNRLAGNVSLNGGLGVISSVGTGYYEHRAHITKELNSKPYDSVNFYSRNGFKAIIENARKICGDKQLAANIM
;
A
#
# COMPACT_ATOMS: atom_id res chain seq x y z
N MET A 1 10.49 -26.73 -12.36
CA MET A 1 9.80 -25.72 -13.21
C MET A 1 10.40 -24.34 -12.94
N GLU A 2 10.90 -23.70 -13.95
CA GLU A 2 11.37 -22.32 -13.81
C GLU A 2 10.23 -21.33 -14.12
N LEU A 3 10.04 -20.39 -13.22
CA LEU A 3 9.09 -19.30 -13.45
C LEU A 3 9.81 -18.16 -14.18
N LYS A 4 9.24 -17.74 -15.29
CA LYS A 4 9.76 -16.58 -16.02
C LYS A 4 9.39 -15.29 -15.28
N SER A 5 10.29 -14.30 -15.31
CA SER A 5 10.00 -12.98 -14.77
C SER A 5 8.81 -12.35 -15.48
N LEU A 6 8.11 -11.47 -14.77
CA LEU A 6 6.99 -10.70 -15.30
C LEU A 6 7.50 -9.29 -15.66
N LYS A 7 7.20 -8.84 -16.87
CA LYS A 7 7.50 -7.46 -17.30
C LYS A 7 6.24 -6.64 -17.38
N ILE A 8 6.23 -5.50 -16.70
CA ILE A 8 5.14 -4.52 -16.74
C ILE A 8 5.74 -3.19 -17.18
N GLY A 9 5.61 -2.86 -18.48
CA GLY A 9 6.28 -1.71 -19.05
C GLY A 9 7.81 -1.84 -18.90
N LYS A 10 8.43 -0.86 -18.26
CA LYS A 10 9.87 -0.85 -17.93
C LYS A 10 10.23 -1.62 -16.66
N TYR A 11 9.22 -2.09 -15.92
CA TYR A 11 9.44 -2.76 -14.64
C TYR A 11 9.51 -4.27 -14.81
N GLU A 12 10.41 -4.91 -14.09
CA GLU A 12 10.57 -6.35 -14.10
C GLU A 12 10.41 -6.91 -12.69
N ILE A 13 9.57 -7.93 -12.56
CA ILE A 13 9.31 -8.65 -11.32
C ILE A 13 9.90 -10.06 -11.46
N LYS A 14 10.77 -10.45 -10.54
CA LYS A 14 11.52 -11.71 -10.62
C LYS A 14 10.61 -12.92 -10.79
N TYR A 15 9.56 -13.00 -9.99
CA TYR A 15 8.56 -14.07 -10.06
C TYR A 15 7.23 -13.50 -10.54
N PRO A 16 6.49 -14.21 -11.41
CA PRO A 16 5.21 -13.71 -11.96
C PRO A 16 4.08 -13.84 -10.93
N ILE A 17 4.27 -13.28 -9.76
CA ILE A 17 3.34 -13.35 -8.63
C ILE A 17 2.97 -11.93 -8.24
N ILE A 18 1.69 -11.62 -8.31
CA ILE A 18 1.14 -10.34 -7.90
C ILE A 18 0.24 -10.59 -6.69
N GLN A 19 0.60 -10.00 -5.57
CA GLN A 19 -0.25 -10.06 -4.37
C GLN A 19 -1.40 -9.06 -4.52
N GLY A 20 -2.64 -9.50 -4.36
CA GLY A 20 -3.81 -8.65 -4.45
C GLY A 20 -3.88 -7.64 -3.32
N GLY A 21 -4.24 -6.40 -3.62
CA GLY A 21 -4.47 -5.37 -2.62
C GLY A 21 -5.68 -5.71 -1.75
N MET A 22 -5.48 -5.76 -0.45
CA MET A 22 -6.53 -6.07 0.55
C MET A 22 -6.57 -5.00 1.63
N GLY A 23 -7.71 -4.36 1.79
CA GLY A 23 -8.01 -3.47 2.91
C GLY A 23 -8.67 -4.26 4.04
N LEU A 24 -8.82 -3.74 5.23
CA LEU A 24 -8.17 -2.61 5.86
C LEU A 24 -6.97 -3.11 6.64
N GLY A 25 -5.81 -2.53 6.41
CA GLY A 25 -4.61 -2.88 7.18
C GLY A 25 -3.95 -4.20 6.84
N ILE A 26 -4.53 -5.01 5.93
CA ILE A 26 -3.97 -6.32 5.56
C ILE A 26 -2.79 -6.13 4.61
N SER A 27 -3.02 -5.46 3.48
CA SER A 27 -2.04 -5.28 2.42
C SER A 27 -1.36 -3.91 2.55
N TRP A 28 -0.68 -3.71 3.68
CA TRP A 28 0.09 -2.50 3.93
C TRP A 28 1.60 -2.79 3.88
N ASN A 29 2.40 -2.05 4.63
CA ASN A 29 3.86 -2.10 4.54
C ASN A 29 4.46 -3.48 4.76
N ARG A 30 3.95 -4.26 5.72
CA ARG A 30 4.52 -5.57 6.04
C ARG A 30 4.29 -6.59 4.93
N LEU A 31 3.04 -6.80 4.53
CA LEU A 31 2.72 -7.78 3.50
C LEU A 31 3.29 -7.35 2.14
N ALA A 32 2.96 -6.16 1.68
CA ALA A 32 3.41 -5.69 0.37
C ALA A 32 4.93 -5.57 0.30
N GLY A 33 5.56 -5.02 1.34
CA GLY A 33 7.00 -4.87 1.40
C GLY A 33 7.72 -6.22 1.37
N ASN A 34 7.25 -7.21 2.12
CA ASN A 34 7.86 -8.54 2.14
C ASN A 34 7.61 -9.34 0.86
N VAL A 35 6.46 -9.20 0.23
CA VAL A 35 6.20 -9.81 -1.08
C VAL A 35 7.19 -9.26 -2.12
N SER A 36 7.36 -7.94 -2.16
CA SER A 36 8.30 -7.30 -3.09
C SER A 36 9.75 -7.67 -2.77
N LEU A 37 10.13 -7.71 -1.50
CA LEU A 37 11.47 -8.13 -1.07
C LEU A 37 11.80 -9.54 -1.58
N ASN A 38 10.83 -10.43 -1.59
CA ASN A 38 11.02 -11.83 -1.98
C ASN A 38 10.78 -12.09 -3.48
N GLY A 39 10.66 -11.07 -4.28
CA GLY A 39 10.67 -11.17 -5.74
C GLY A 39 9.30 -11.18 -6.43
N GLY A 40 8.21 -11.09 -5.67
CA GLY A 40 6.87 -10.85 -6.23
C GLY A 40 6.58 -9.36 -6.37
N LEU A 41 5.35 -9.02 -6.73
CA LEU A 41 4.87 -7.65 -6.73
C LEU A 41 3.91 -7.45 -5.55
N GLY A 42 4.38 -6.73 -4.53
CA GLY A 42 3.55 -6.32 -3.41
C GLY A 42 2.63 -5.17 -3.81
N VAL A 43 1.36 -5.27 -3.45
CA VAL A 43 0.35 -4.26 -3.78
C VAL A 43 -0.22 -3.68 -2.49
N ILE A 44 -0.03 -2.39 -2.28
CA ILE A 44 -0.56 -1.67 -1.12
C ILE A 44 -2.00 -1.26 -1.39
N SER A 45 -2.91 -1.57 -0.46
CA SER A 45 -4.27 -1.06 -0.52
C SER A 45 -4.33 0.35 0.05
N SER A 46 -4.91 1.28 -0.70
CA SER A 46 -5.12 2.67 -0.23
C SER A 46 -6.35 2.82 0.67
N VAL A 47 -7.15 1.78 0.82
CA VAL A 47 -8.40 1.84 1.58
C VAL A 47 -8.12 1.99 3.07
N GLY A 48 -8.67 3.03 3.68
CA GLY A 48 -8.60 3.27 5.11
C GLY A 48 -7.23 3.64 5.67
N THR A 49 -6.29 4.01 4.81
CA THR A 49 -4.98 4.47 5.26
C THR A 49 -5.12 5.73 6.14
N GLY A 50 -4.43 5.71 7.29
CA GLY A 50 -4.56 6.77 8.28
C GLY A 50 -5.76 6.66 9.21
N TYR A 51 -6.71 5.77 8.92
CA TYR A 51 -7.93 5.64 9.72
C TYR A 51 -7.64 5.22 11.17
N TYR A 52 -6.79 4.23 11.36
CA TYR A 52 -6.52 3.71 12.70
C TYR A 52 -5.80 4.72 13.59
N GLU A 53 -4.86 5.47 13.04
CA GLU A 53 -4.08 6.48 13.77
C GLU A 53 -4.90 7.72 14.10
N HIS A 54 -5.87 8.04 13.25
CA HIS A 54 -6.63 9.30 13.35
C HIS A 54 -8.13 9.09 13.53
N ARG A 55 -8.55 7.90 13.94
CA ARG A 55 -9.97 7.54 14.05
C ARG A 55 -10.80 8.53 14.85
N ALA A 56 -10.31 8.98 15.99
CA ALA A 56 -11.03 9.93 16.84
C ALA A 56 -11.23 11.29 16.15
N HIS A 57 -10.21 11.80 15.48
CA HIS A 57 -10.28 13.05 14.72
C HIS A 57 -11.20 12.93 13.51
N ILE A 58 -11.06 11.85 12.75
CA ILE A 58 -11.89 11.59 11.57
C ILE A 58 -13.37 11.52 11.98
N THR A 59 -13.70 10.82 13.03
CA THR A 59 -15.09 10.69 13.51
C THR A 59 -15.67 12.03 13.92
N LYS A 60 -14.88 12.85 14.63
CA LYS A 60 -15.31 14.18 15.06
C LYS A 60 -15.52 15.14 13.89
N GLU A 61 -14.62 15.11 12.92
CA GLU A 61 -14.63 16.02 11.78
C GLU A 61 -15.58 15.61 10.66
N LEU A 62 -15.95 14.33 10.57
CA LEU A 62 -16.96 13.84 9.62
C LEU A 62 -18.30 14.56 9.75
N ASN A 63 -18.61 15.08 10.95
CA ASN A 63 -19.83 15.86 11.19
C ASN A 63 -19.74 17.32 10.72
N SER A 64 -18.53 17.83 10.46
CA SER A 64 -18.33 19.24 10.10
C SER A 64 -17.76 19.44 8.70
N LYS A 65 -16.71 18.69 8.34
CA LYS A 65 -16.04 18.76 7.03
C LYS A 65 -15.60 17.37 6.57
N PRO A 66 -16.53 16.53 6.14
CA PRO A 66 -16.25 15.09 5.99
C PRO A 66 -15.18 14.75 4.95
N TYR A 67 -15.11 15.48 3.84
CA TYR A 67 -14.24 15.09 2.74
C TYR A 67 -12.78 15.54 2.90
N ASP A 68 -12.55 16.77 3.38
CA ASP A 68 -11.21 17.34 3.47
C ASP A 68 -10.34 16.61 4.49
N SER A 69 -10.91 16.32 5.66
CA SER A 69 -10.21 15.64 6.75
C SER A 69 -9.86 14.20 6.40
N VAL A 70 -10.83 13.46 5.85
CA VAL A 70 -10.60 12.06 5.43
C VAL A 70 -9.51 12.00 4.36
N ASN A 71 -9.55 12.89 3.39
CA ASN A 71 -8.52 12.95 2.35
C ASN A 71 -7.14 13.30 2.91
N PHE A 72 -7.07 14.24 3.85
CA PHE A 72 -5.80 14.62 4.47
C PHE A 72 -5.17 13.44 5.23
N TYR A 73 -5.92 12.79 6.12
CA TYR A 73 -5.41 11.67 6.92
C TYR A 73 -5.11 10.44 6.06
N SER A 74 -5.93 10.16 5.07
CA SER A 74 -5.71 9.05 4.14
C SER A 74 -4.43 9.24 3.33
N ARG A 75 -4.19 10.44 2.86
CA ARG A 75 -3.01 10.77 2.07
C ARG A 75 -1.72 10.64 2.89
N ASN A 76 -1.71 11.18 4.10
CA ASN A 76 -0.56 11.08 4.99
C ASN A 76 -0.31 9.65 5.46
N GLY A 77 -1.36 8.91 5.79
CA GLY A 77 -1.26 7.50 6.16
C GLY A 77 -0.74 6.64 5.02
N PHE A 78 -1.21 6.88 3.81
CA PHE A 78 -0.74 6.16 2.62
C PHE A 78 0.74 6.43 2.36
N LYS A 79 1.16 7.69 2.45
CA LYS A 79 2.57 8.07 2.33
C LYS A 79 3.45 7.33 3.33
N ALA A 80 3.04 7.30 4.60
CA ALA A 80 3.78 6.60 5.65
C ALA A 80 3.88 5.09 5.38
N ILE A 81 2.82 4.47 4.89
CA ILE A 81 2.81 3.05 4.53
C ILE A 81 3.79 2.78 3.38
N ILE A 82 3.82 3.62 2.36
CA ILE A 82 4.78 3.51 1.25
C ILE A 82 6.22 3.63 1.76
N GLU A 83 6.49 4.63 2.59
CA GLU A 83 7.82 4.84 3.15
C GLU A 83 8.28 3.64 4.00
N ASN A 84 7.40 3.08 4.81
CA ASN A 84 7.69 1.91 5.62
C ASN A 84 7.86 0.64 4.77
N ALA A 85 7.09 0.48 3.70
CA ALA A 85 7.27 -0.61 2.76
C ALA A 85 8.63 -0.51 2.05
N ARG A 86 9.04 0.70 1.69
CA ARG A 86 10.37 0.94 1.09
C ARG A 86 11.52 0.58 2.02
N LYS A 87 11.36 0.79 3.32
CA LYS A 87 12.35 0.35 4.33
C LYS A 87 12.51 -1.18 4.34
N ILE A 88 11.46 -1.92 4.00
CA ILE A 88 11.49 -3.38 3.94
C ILE A 88 12.10 -3.86 2.62
N CYS A 89 11.62 -3.36 1.49
CA CYS A 89 11.96 -3.90 0.16
C CYS A 89 12.99 -3.09 -0.62
N GLY A 90 13.40 -1.91 -0.11
CA GLY A 90 14.37 -1.06 -0.81
C GLY A 90 13.86 -0.59 -2.16
N ASP A 91 14.60 -0.88 -3.21
CA ASP A 91 14.30 -0.47 -4.59
C ASP A 91 13.43 -1.47 -5.37
N LYS A 92 12.95 -2.53 -4.73
CA LYS A 92 12.06 -3.50 -5.37
C LYS A 92 10.73 -2.86 -5.79
N GLN A 93 10.08 -3.46 -6.77
CA GLN A 93 8.84 -2.91 -7.31
C GLN A 93 7.69 -3.04 -6.32
N LEU A 94 6.96 -1.96 -6.15
CA LEU A 94 5.72 -1.89 -5.36
C LEU A 94 4.61 -1.34 -6.24
N ALA A 95 3.41 -1.82 -6.03
CA ALA A 95 2.21 -1.28 -6.66
C ALA A 95 1.22 -0.82 -5.59
N ALA A 96 0.21 -0.09 -6.01
CA ALA A 96 -0.86 0.35 -5.14
C ALA A 96 -2.21 0.18 -5.84
N ASN A 97 -3.18 -0.26 -5.07
CA ASN A 97 -4.58 -0.28 -5.47
C ASN A 97 -5.21 1.03 -4.98
N ILE A 98 -5.65 1.86 -5.92
CA ILE A 98 -6.24 3.16 -5.63
C ILE A 98 -7.75 3.08 -5.89
N MET A 99 -8.54 3.52 -4.89
CA MET A 99 -10.00 3.53 -4.97
C MET A 99 -10.53 4.93 -4.64
#